data_4596e6d74d344afba6eec7edf4c75d48
#
_entry.id   4596e6d74d344afba6eec7edf4c75d48
#
_cell.length_a   1.000
_cell.length_b   1.000
_cell.length_c   1.000
_cell.angle_alpha   90.00
_cell.angle_beta   90.00
_cell.angle_gamma   90.00
#
_symmetry.space_group_name_H-M   'P 1'
#
loop_
_entity.id
_entity.type
_entity.pdbx_description
1 polymer ?
#
loop_
_entity_poly.entity_id
_entity_poly.type
_entity_poly.pdbx_seq_one_letter_code
_entity_poly.pdbx_strand_id
1 'polypeptide(L)'
;MKKNIAVVSGLAVLVLGAGVASAGGSKGSIGIGGELQLNGELGGLSANYDAGEFHVGGFLGFSDDGGDDDTDVALGARFYYHLHSSAMADFGVGGSFGVGFIGDRAPGDNNQTRVYIEPGFQMRAFIASNVALSFTGGLTLGTADAEGVAVTAQPTALAGAHYYFF
;
A
#
# COMPACT_ATOMS: atom_id res chain seq x y z
N MET A 1 12.53 -22.45 14.22
CA MET A 1 11.13 -22.30 13.80
C MET A 1 10.32 -21.64 14.94
N LYS A 2 10.41 -20.35 15.07
CA LYS A 2 9.56 -19.53 15.98
C LYS A 2 9.73 -18.11 15.51
N LYS A 3 8.73 -17.53 14.81
CA LYS A 3 8.54 -16.09 14.72
C LYS A 3 7.66 -15.71 13.53
N ASN A 4 6.37 -15.88 13.54
CA ASN A 4 5.48 -15.24 12.56
C ASN A 4 4.08 -14.96 13.16
N ILE A 5 4.00 -14.51 14.41
CA ILE A 5 2.70 -14.31 15.10
C ILE A 5 2.41 -12.82 15.38
N ALA A 6 3.37 -11.92 15.18
CA ALA A 6 3.21 -10.52 15.62
C ALA A 6 2.45 -9.60 14.65
N VAL A 7 2.32 -9.96 13.38
CA VAL A 7 1.74 -9.06 12.35
C VAL A 7 0.20 -9.15 12.27
N VAL A 8 -0.40 -10.23 12.74
CA VAL A 8 -1.85 -10.47 12.58
C VAL A 8 -2.70 -9.70 13.62
N SER A 9 -2.10 -9.22 14.70
CA SER A 9 -2.86 -8.60 15.81
C SER A 9 -3.31 -7.15 15.56
N GLY A 10 -2.80 -6.47 14.54
CA GLY A 10 -3.16 -5.08 14.22
C GLY A 10 -4.47 -4.90 13.45
N LEU A 11 -4.96 -5.94 12.79
CA LEU A 11 -6.11 -5.84 11.89
C LEU A 11 -7.47 -5.98 12.58
N ALA A 12 -7.51 -6.46 13.82
CA ALA A 12 -8.76 -6.87 14.49
C ALA A 12 -9.53 -5.75 15.22
N VAL A 13 -8.99 -4.52 15.32
CA VAL A 13 -9.57 -3.48 16.20
C VAL A 13 -10.55 -2.52 15.49
N LEU A 14 -10.67 -2.57 14.16
CA LEU A 14 -11.40 -1.56 13.37
C LEU A 14 -12.88 -1.86 13.04
N VAL A 15 -13.49 -2.91 13.60
CA VAL A 15 -14.83 -3.38 13.15
C VAL A 15 -16.01 -2.86 13.98
N LEU A 16 -15.84 -1.98 14.95
CA LEU A 16 -16.94 -1.59 15.84
C LEU A 16 -17.45 -0.16 15.60
N GLY A 17 -18.20 0.03 14.54
CA GLY A 17 -18.88 1.30 14.29
C GLY A 17 -19.77 1.28 13.04
N ALA A 18 -20.68 0.30 12.92
CA ALA A 18 -21.59 0.22 11.78
C ALA A 18 -22.69 1.30 11.89
N GLY A 19 -22.45 2.44 11.26
CA GLY A 19 -23.51 3.40 10.91
C GLY A 19 -24.10 3.05 9.54
N VAL A 20 -25.36 3.42 9.31
CA VAL A 20 -26.14 3.11 8.09
C VAL A 20 -25.42 3.62 6.84
N ALA A 21 -25.17 2.71 5.89
CA ALA A 21 -24.34 2.89 4.73
C ALA A 21 -24.92 3.93 3.73
N SER A 22 -24.21 5.01 3.57
CA SER A 22 -24.00 5.62 2.25
C SER A 22 -22.57 5.28 1.88
N ALA A 23 -22.36 4.11 1.31
CA ALA A 23 -21.06 3.55 1.07
C ALA A 23 -20.56 3.95 -0.32
N GLY A 24 -19.31 4.13 -0.42
CA GLY A 24 -18.52 4.68 -1.51
C GLY A 24 -17.76 5.85 -0.95
N GLY A 25 -16.46 5.91 -1.11
CA GLY A 25 -15.66 7.00 -0.54
C GLY A 25 -16.30 8.35 -0.82
N SER A 26 -16.77 9.01 0.22
CA SER A 26 -17.39 10.31 0.06
C SER A 26 -16.35 11.31 -0.39
N LYS A 27 -16.68 12.10 -1.39
CA LYS A 27 -15.80 13.19 -1.82
C LYS A 27 -15.39 14.05 -0.63
N GLY A 28 -14.08 14.22 -0.45
CA GLY A 28 -13.47 14.96 0.65
C GLY A 28 -13.09 14.11 1.85
N SER A 29 -13.37 12.81 1.85
CA SER A 29 -12.99 11.92 2.96
C SER A 29 -11.50 11.57 2.95
N ILE A 30 -10.97 11.34 4.15
CA ILE A 30 -9.58 10.88 4.37
C ILE A 30 -9.64 9.48 4.94
N GLY A 31 -9.01 8.52 4.27
CA GLY A 31 -8.84 7.16 4.74
C GLY A 31 -7.44 6.96 5.34
N ILE A 32 -7.37 6.31 6.49
CA ILE A 32 -6.11 5.89 7.11
C ILE A 32 -6.18 4.39 7.33
N GLY A 33 -5.11 3.68 7.03
CA GLY A 33 -5.10 2.24 7.13
C GLY A 33 -3.74 1.59 7.04
N GLY A 34 -3.77 0.28 6.91
CA GLY A 34 -2.59 -0.55 6.70
C GLY A 34 -2.71 -1.39 5.44
N GLU A 35 -1.59 -1.72 4.87
CA GLU A 35 -1.47 -2.52 3.65
C GLU A 35 -0.39 -3.58 3.81
N LEU A 36 -0.58 -4.69 3.13
CA LEU A 36 0.37 -5.79 3.06
C LEU A 36 0.63 -6.13 1.60
N GLN A 37 1.88 -6.31 1.26
CA GLN A 37 2.29 -6.86 -0.02
C GLN A 37 2.07 -8.38 -0.03
N LEU A 38 1.25 -8.88 -0.98
CA LEU A 38 0.86 -10.29 -1.03
C LEU A 38 1.95 -11.19 -1.62
N ASN A 39 2.87 -10.61 -2.39
CA ASN A 39 3.98 -11.30 -3.03
C ASN A 39 5.34 -10.90 -2.43
N GLY A 40 5.34 -10.38 -1.22
CA GLY A 40 6.53 -9.96 -0.48
C GLY A 40 6.28 -9.87 1.01
N GLU A 41 7.25 -9.43 1.76
CA GLU A 41 7.20 -9.35 3.23
C GLU A 41 6.95 -7.93 3.74
N LEU A 42 6.80 -6.95 2.82
CA LEU A 42 6.62 -5.56 3.18
C LEU A 42 5.15 -5.28 3.58
N GLY A 43 4.98 -4.75 4.76
CA GLY A 43 3.73 -4.16 5.23
C GLY A 43 3.91 -2.69 5.55
N GLY A 44 2.82 -1.93 5.66
CA GLY A 44 2.96 -0.53 5.96
C GLY A 44 1.66 0.19 6.29
N LEU A 45 1.83 1.46 6.58
CA LEU A 45 0.75 2.41 6.81
C LEU A 45 0.44 3.15 5.51
N SER A 46 -0.81 3.50 5.32
CA SER A 46 -1.21 4.33 4.19
C SER A 46 -2.33 5.29 4.57
N ALA A 47 -2.37 6.40 3.83
CA ALA A 47 -3.43 7.39 3.92
C ALA A 47 -3.91 7.74 2.51
N ASN A 48 -5.22 7.93 2.35
CA ASN A 48 -5.85 8.25 1.08
C ASN A 48 -6.78 9.45 1.25
N TYR A 49 -6.82 10.34 0.27
CA TYR A 49 -7.81 11.40 0.15
C TYR A 49 -8.69 11.11 -1.06
N ASP A 50 -10.00 11.03 -0.85
CA ASP A 50 -10.98 10.75 -1.90
C ASP A 50 -11.54 12.06 -2.46
N ALA A 51 -11.31 12.29 -3.75
CA ALA A 51 -11.84 13.46 -4.46
C ALA A 51 -13.14 13.15 -5.22
N GLY A 52 -13.68 11.93 -5.10
CA GLY A 52 -14.86 11.43 -5.79
C GLY A 52 -14.53 10.71 -7.09
N GLU A 53 -14.05 11.40 -8.10
CA GLU A 53 -13.67 10.81 -9.40
C GLU A 53 -12.30 10.11 -9.36
N PHE A 54 -11.50 10.46 -8.38
CA PHE A 54 -10.17 9.89 -8.16
C PHE A 54 -9.82 9.93 -6.68
N HIS A 55 -8.84 9.16 -6.28
CA HIS A 55 -8.19 9.35 -4.99
C HIS A 55 -6.67 9.45 -5.14
N VAL A 56 -6.09 10.17 -4.21
CA VAL A 56 -4.64 10.26 -4.03
C VAL A 56 -4.28 9.71 -2.67
N GLY A 57 -3.10 9.16 -2.54
CA GLY A 57 -2.65 8.63 -1.26
C GLY A 57 -1.15 8.63 -1.12
N GLY A 58 -0.72 8.38 0.11
CA GLY A 58 0.66 8.11 0.46
C GLY A 58 0.78 6.82 1.23
N PHE A 59 1.95 6.21 1.21
CA PHE A 59 2.24 5.00 1.96
C PHE A 59 3.65 5.04 2.55
N LEU A 60 3.80 4.35 3.66
CA LEU A 60 5.06 4.09 4.33
C LEU A 60 5.13 2.60 4.65
N GLY A 61 6.02 1.88 3.98
CA GLY A 61 6.29 0.48 4.21
C GLY A 61 7.51 0.30 5.09
N PHE A 62 7.50 -0.78 5.86
CA PHE A 62 8.59 -1.15 6.76
C PHE A 62 8.70 -2.66 6.83
N SER A 63 9.92 -3.18 6.76
CA SER A 63 10.26 -4.58 7.01
C SER A 63 11.59 -4.67 7.75
N ASP A 64 11.67 -5.60 8.70
CA ASP A 64 12.87 -5.87 9.49
C ASP A 64 12.99 -7.37 9.69
N ASP A 65 14.00 -7.98 9.11
CA ASP A 65 14.26 -9.42 9.18
C ASP A 65 15.03 -9.83 10.44
N GLY A 66 15.39 -8.86 11.31
CA GLY A 66 15.99 -9.06 12.61
C GLY A 66 17.51 -9.37 12.60
N GLY A 67 18.18 -9.02 11.54
CA GLY A 67 19.64 -8.95 11.44
C GLY A 67 20.20 -7.57 11.80
N ASP A 68 21.49 -7.43 11.85
CA ASP A 68 22.15 -6.12 11.92
C ASP A 68 22.05 -5.50 10.51
N ASP A 69 21.43 -4.31 10.39
CA ASP A 69 21.22 -3.53 9.17
C ASP A 69 20.22 -4.09 8.12
N ASP A 70 19.33 -5.04 8.49
CA ASP A 70 18.35 -5.68 7.61
C ASP A 70 17.01 -4.91 7.49
N THR A 71 16.99 -3.62 7.76
CA THR A 71 15.76 -2.83 7.72
C THR A 71 15.49 -2.28 6.33
N ASP A 72 14.32 -2.61 5.78
CA ASP A 72 13.79 -2.02 4.56
C ASP A 72 12.74 -0.96 4.89
N VAL A 73 12.83 0.19 4.24
CA VAL A 73 11.84 1.26 4.33
C VAL A 73 11.42 1.68 2.94
N ALA A 74 10.12 1.77 2.68
CA ALA A 74 9.58 2.29 1.44
C ALA A 74 8.58 3.41 1.71
N LEU A 75 8.65 4.48 0.95
CA LEU A 75 7.67 5.56 1.01
C LEU A 75 7.29 5.99 -0.40
N GLY A 76 6.06 6.46 -0.55
CA GLY A 76 5.61 6.90 -1.86
C GLY A 76 4.22 7.51 -1.86
N ALA A 77 3.80 7.86 -3.07
CA ALA A 77 2.50 8.41 -3.36
C ALA A 77 1.81 7.58 -4.44
N ARG A 78 0.49 7.67 -4.47
CA ARG A 78 -0.35 6.98 -5.46
C ARG A 78 -1.47 7.87 -5.95
N PHE A 79 -1.95 7.55 -7.15
CA PHE A 79 -3.10 8.16 -7.78
C PHE A 79 -3.89 7.09 -8.52
N TYR A 80 -5.22 7.04 -8.30
CA TYR A 80 -6.12 6.18 -9.05
C TYR A 80 -7.36 6.95 -9.48
N TYR A 81 -7.62 6.94 -10.78
CA TYR A 81 -8.84 7.48 -11.37
C TYR A 81 -9.91 6.38 -11.37
N HIS A 82 -11.12 6.69 -10.86
CA HIS A 82 -12.21 5.74 -10.76
C HIS A 82 -12.91 5.57 -12.10
N LEU A 83 -12.72 4.41 -12.74
CA LEU A 83 -13.46 4.03 -13.95
C LEU A 83 -14.87 3.58 -13.63
N HIS A 84 -15.07 3.03 -12.45
CA HIS A 84 -16.37 2.62 -11.93
C HIS A 84 -16.43 2.90 -10.44
N SER A 85 -17.52 3.52 -10.00
CA SER A 85 -17.78 3.77 -8.60
C SER A 85 -19.24 3.47 -8.31
N SER A 86 -19.49 2.75 -7.24
CA SER A 86 -20.81 2.41 -6.73
C SER A 86 -20.87 2.67 -5.23
N ALA A 87 -22.03 2.52 -4.63
CA ALA A 87 -22.18 2.67 -3.19
C ALA A 87 -21.30 1.71 -2.35
N MET A 88 -20.87 0.59 -2.91
CA MET A 88 -20.15 -0.46 -2.17
C MET A 88 -18.77 -0.78 -2.72
N ALA A 89 -18.42 -0.31 -3.92
CA ALA A 89 -17.15 -0.65 -4.52
C ALA A 89 -16.69 0.38 -5.55
N ASP A 90 -15.39 0.59 -5.63
CA ASP A 90 -14.74 1.36 -6.67
C ASP A 90 -13.71 0.51 -7.40
N PHE A 91 -13.60 0.75 -8.69
CA PHE A 91 -12.52 0.24 -9.52
C PHE A 91 -11.81 1.42 -10.20
N GLY A 92 -10.52 1.53 -9.97
CA GLY A 92 -9.68 2.61 -10.50
C GLY A 92 -8.46 2.09 -11.22
N VAL A 93 -7.96 2.91 -12.14
CA VAL A 93 -6.67 2.73 -12.82
C VAL A 93 -5.78 3.92 -12.55
N GLY A 94 -4.49 3.65 -12.47
CA GLY A 94 -3.52 4.67 -12.11
C GLY A 94 -2.17 4.07 -11.80
N GLY A 95 -1.61 4.43 -10.66
CA GLY A 95 -0.36 3.86 -10.22
C GLY A 95 0.22 4.53 -9.00
N SER A 96 1.40 4.06 -8.63
CA SER A 96 2.20 4.61 -7.55
C SER A 96 3.59 5.02 -8.01
N PHE A 97 4.19 5.90 -7.25
CA PHE A 97 5.59 6.30 -7.34
C PHE A 97 6.18 6.23 -5.93
N GLY A 98 7.38 5.67 -5.80
CA GLY A 98 8.00 5.55 -4.50
C GLY A 98 9.51 5.45 -4.53
N VAL A 99 10.05 5.54 -3.32
CA VAL A 99 11.47 5.33 -3.03
C VAL A 99 11.56 4.27 -1.94
N GLY A 100 12.40 3.27 -2.19
CA GLY A 100 12.73 2.23 -1.21
C GLY A 100 14.19 2.32 -0.80
N PHE A 101 14.43 2.21 0.49
CA PHE A 101 15.76 2.06 1.09
C PHE A 101 15.86 0.62 1.57
N ILE A 102 16.76 -0.15 0.99
CA ILE A 102 16.96 -1.57 1.26
C ILE A 102 18.22 -1.71 2.06
N GLY A 103 18.10 -2.32 3.23
CA GLY A 103 19.21 -2.59 4.12
C GLY A 103 20.18 -3.64 3.56
N ASP A 104 21.33 -3.67 4.18
CA ASP A 104 22.45 -4.58 3.85
C ASP A 104 22.10 -6.00 4.31
N ARG A 105 22.08 -6.98 3.40
CA ARG A 105 21.68 -8.37 3.71
C ARG A 105 22.83 -9.36 3.73
N ALA A 106 24.03 -8.94 3.35
CA ALA A 106 25.21 -9.79 3.36
C ALA A 106 26.49 -8.99 3.64
N PRO A 107 27.51 -9.57 4.29
CA PRO A 107 28.78 -8.89 4.52
C PRO A 107 29.41 -8.42 3.20
N GLY A 108 29.53 -7.12 3.02
CA GLY A 108 30.05 -6.47 1.83
C GLY A 108 29.03 -5.96 0.83
N ASP A 109 27.72 -6.12 1.09
CA ASP A 109 26.68 -5.42 0.38
C ASP A 109 26.62 -3.96 0.83
N ASN A 110 26.08 -3.09 0.00
CA ASN A 110 25.82 -1.69 0.33
C ASN A 110 24.31 -1.44 0.36
N ASN A 111 23.88 -0.56 1.24
CA ASN A 111 22.51 -0.08 1.27
C ASN A 111 22.09 0.41 -0.12
N GLN A 112 20.94 -0.04 -0.61
CA GLN A 112 20.45 0.29 -1.94
C GLN A 112 19.27 1.27 -1.85
N THR A 113 19.32 2.30 -2.67
CA THR A 113 18.16 3.17 -2.90
C THR A 113 17.48 2.77 -4.20
N ARG A 114 16.18 2.47 -4.15
CA ARG A 114 15.36 2.16 -5.32
C ARG A 114 14.33 3.25 -5.54
N VAL A 115 14.26 3.75 -6.76
CA VAL A 115 13.16 4.58 -7.22
C VAL A 115 12.28 3.73 -8.11
N TYR A 116 10.97 3.75 -7.92
CA TYR A 116 10.06 2.94 -8.71
C TYR A 116 8.78 3.67 -9.07
N ILE A 117 8.21 3.26 -10.20
CA ILE A 117 6.86 3.60 -10.62
C ILE A 117 6.08 2.29 -10.79
N GLU A 118 4.80 2.31 -10.48
CA GLU A 118 3.94 1.14 -10.57
C GLU A 118 2.62 1.52 -11.23
N PRO A 119 2.52 1.45 -12.57
CA PRO A 119 1.23 1.48 -13.23
C PRO A 119 0.39 0.26 -12.82
N GLY A 120 -0.89 0.48 -12.59
CA GLY A 120 -1.75 -0.60 -12.11
C GLY A 120 -3.20 -0.19 -11.93
N PHE A 121 -3.90 -1.02 -11.19
CA PHE A 121 -5.30 -0.82 -10.83
C PHE A 121 -5.51 -1.00 -9.33
N GLN A 122 -6.59 -0.42 -8.83
CA GLN A 122 -7.04 -0.67 -7.46
C GLN A 122 -8.54 -0.94 -7.45
N MET A 123 -8.94 -1.92 -6.64
CA MET A 123 -10.32 -2.16 -6.24
C MET A 123 -10.47 -1.81 -4.76
N ARG A 124 -11.54 -1.10 -4.41
CA ARG A 124 -11.93 -0.88 -3.02
C ARG A 124 -13.33 -1.43 -2.82
N ALA A 125 -13.53 -2.20 -1.76
CA ALA A 125 -14.84 -2.70 -1.34
C ALA A 125 -15.17 -2.11 0.03
N PHE A 126 -16.22 -1.32 0.11
CA PHE A 126 -16.69 -0.74 1.36
C PHE A 126 -17.57 -1.76 2.10
N ILE A 127 -17.05 -2.30 3.18
CA ILE A 127 -17.73 -3.28 4.04
C ILE A 127 -18.57 -2.58 5.13
N ALA A 128 -18.34 -1.31 5.35
CA ALA A 128 -19.16 -0.39 6.16
C ALA A 128 -19.05 1.02 5.54
N SER A 129 -19.85 1.97 5.99
CA SER A 129 -19.84 3.35 5.49
C SER A 129 -18.46 4.00 5.52
N ASN A 130 -17.65 3.60 6.46
CA ASN A 130 -16.34 4.19 6.76
C ASN A 130 -15.19 3.18 6.76
N VAL A 131 -15.41 1.94 6.32
CA VAL A 131 -14.36 0.92 6.25
C VAL A 131 -14.30 0.32 4.85
N ALA A 132 -13.15 0.44 4.20
CA ALA A 132 -12.88 -0.17 2.91
C ALA A 132 -11.77 -1.22 3.01
N LEU A 133 -11.96 -2.32 2.32
CA LEU A 133 -10.90 -3.23 1.94
C LEU A 133 -10.42 -2.86 0.54
N SER A 134 -9.12 -2.81 0.34
CA SER A 134 -8.51 -2.52 -0.96
C SER A 134 -7.67 -3.68 -1.45
N PHE A 135 -7.67 -3.84 -2.76
CA PHE A 135 -6.75 -4.69 -3.49
C PHE A 135 -6.13 -3.88 -4.62
N THR A 136 -4.81 -3.85 -4.66
CA THR A 136 -4.04 -3.17 -5.71
C THR A 136 -3.21 -4.19 -6.45
N GLY A 137 -3.21 -4.11 -7.77
CA GLY A 137 -2.36 -4.93 -8.62
C GLY A 137 -1.68 -4.07 -9.67
N GLY A 138 -0.42 -4.34 -9.95
CA GLY A 138 0.36 -3.53 -10.87
C GLY A 138 1.63 -4.19 -11.37
N LEU A 139 2.40 -3.42 -12.09
CA LEU A 139 3.72 -3.77 -12.57
C LEU A 139 4.74 -2.74 -12.08
N THR A 140 5.55 -3.11 -11.10
CA THR A 140 6.61 -2.23 -10.62
C THR A 140 7.75 -2.18 -11.61
N LEU A 141 8.09 -0.97 -12.04
CA LEU A 141 9.27 -0.66 -12.84
C LEU A 141 10.20 0.16 -11.95
N GLY A 142 11.37 -0.39 -11.65
CA GLY A 142 12.30 0.23 -10.70
C GLY A 142 13.71 0.37 -11.25
N THR A 143 14.44 1.33 -10.68
CA THR A 143 15.88 1.48 -10.84
C THR A 143 16.55 1.19 -9.51
N ALA A 144 17.61 0.40 -9.50
CA ALA A 144 18.42 0.18 -8.31
C ALA A 144 19.74 0.96 -8.42
N ASP A 145 20.15 1.55 -7.32
CA ASP A 145 21.38 2.31 -7.18
C ASP A 145 22.49 1.39 -6.61
N ALA A 146 22.85 0.37 -7.37
CA ALA A 146 24.03 -0.44 -7.04
C ALA A 146 24.97 -0.38 -8.24
N GLU A 147 26.00 0.45 -8.18
CA GLU A 147 27.08 0.56 -9.19
C GLU A 147 26.62 0.49 -10.66
N GLY A 148 25.35 0.84 -10.94
CA GLY A 148 24.75 0.82 -12.27
C GLY A 148 23.23 0.96 -12.22
N VAL A 149 22.64 1.39 -13.34
CA VAL A 149 21.20 1.49 -13.51
C VAL A 149 20.67 0.16 -14.03
N ALA A 150 19.96 -0.59 -13.19
CA ALA A 150 19.18 -1.75 -13.62
C ALA A 150 17.70 -1.38 -13.67
N VAL A 151 17.05 -1.62 -14.80
CA VAL A 151 15.57 -1.53 -14.90
C VAL A 151 15.02 -2.92 -14.59
N THR A 152 14.24 -3.01 -13.54
CA THR A 152 13.55 -4.25 -13.15
C THR A 152 12.05 -4.09 -13.34
N ALA A 153 11.39 -5.16 -13.77
CA ALA A 153 9.93 -5.23 -13.85
C ALA A 153 9.44 -6.40 -13.00
N GLN A 154 8.54 -6.12 -12.06
CA GLN A 154 8.02 -7.13 -11.15
C GLN A 154 6.52 -6.93 -10.92
N PRO A 155 5.68 -7.99 -11.05
CA PRO A 155 4.29 -7.90 -10.68
C PRO A 155 4.14 -7.67 -9.18
N THR A 156 3.21 -6.80 -8.80
CA THR A 156 2.91 -6.49 -7.41
C THR A 156 1.44 -6.73 -7.12
N ALA A 157 1.16 -7.11 -5.90
CA ALA A 157 -0.18 -7.22 -5.36
C ALA A 157 -0.19 -6.79 -3.90
N LEU A 158 -1.09 -5.86 -3.56
CA LEU A 158 -1.27 -5.35 -2.20
C LEU A 158 -2.71 -5.57 -1.76
N ALA A 159 -2.88 -5.94 -0.50
CA ALA A 159 -4.17 -5.92 0.16
C ALA A 159 -4.14 -4.93 1.32
N GLY A 160 -5.21 -4.17 1.51
CA GLY A 160 -5.28 -3.16 2.54
C GLY A 160 -6.64 -3.02 3.18
N ALA A 161 -6.66 -2.36 4.35
CA ALA A 161 -7.87 -1.97 5.04
C ALA A 161 -7.73 -0.53 5.53
N HIS A 162 -8.75 0.29 5.24
CA HIS A 162 -8.74 1.72 5.54
C HIS A 162 -10.03 2.13 6.26
N TYR A 163 -9.87 2.98 7.26
CA TYR A 163 -10.97 3.68 7.91
C TYR A 163 -11.05 5.10 7.37
N TYR A 164 -12.24 5.52 6.93
CA TYR A 164 -12.50 6.84 6.34
C TYR A 164 -13.19 7.78 7.32
N PHE A 165 -12.67 8.99 7.41
CA PHE A 165 -13.23 10.11 8.15
C PHE A 165 -13.90 11.06 7.16
N PHE A 166 -15.11 11.50 7.46
CA PHE A 166 -15.93 12.40 6.64
C PHE A 166 -15.94 13.79 7.25
#